data_f6a6ef705d9ee5a9fb25fa7beb18c809
#
_entry.id   f6a6ef705d9ee5a9fb25fa7beb18c809
#
_cell.length_a   1.000
_cell.length_b   1.000
_cell.length_c   1.000
_cell.angle_alpha   90.00
_cell.angle_beta   90.00
_cell.angle_gamma   90.00
#
_symmetry.space_group_name_H-M   'P 1'
#
loop_
_entity.id
_entity.type
_entity.pdbx_description
1 polymer ?
#
loop_
_entity_poly.entity_id
_entity_poly.type
_entity_poly.pdbx_seq_one_letter_code
_entity_poly.pdbx_strand_id
1 'polypeptide(L)'
;MYEKYPSPIKCDPSMVAMSIKENEPVSFSYEVSFVESDIKWPSRWDAYLKMEGAKVHWFSILNSLMVITFLAGIVFVIFLRTVKRDLTRYEELDKEAQAQMNEELSGWKLVVADVFRAPSNPALLCVMVGDGMQILGMAIVTILFAALGFMSPASRGTLITGMLFFYMILGIAAGYVAVRMWRTIFVGDHKGWVSVSWKVACFFPGIGFLILTTLNFLLWGSHSTGAIPFSLFVILILLWFCISVPLTLVGGYFGAKAPHIEYPVRTNQIPREIPPQKYPSWLLVLGAGTLPFGTLFIELFFIMSSLWMGRVYYVFGFLLIVLILLVVVCAEVSLVLTYMHLCVEDWKWWWKSFFASGSVAIYIFLYSVNYLIFDLKSLSGPVSATLYLGYSLFMVIAIMLATGAVGFLSSFWFVHYLFSSVKLD
;
A
#
# COMPACT_ATOMS: atom_id res chain seq x y z
N MET A 1 -23.72 -30.22 34.43
CA MET A 1 -24.10 -31.62 34.60
C MET A 1 -24.52 -32.12 33.22
N TYR A 2 -23.73 -32.98 32.58
CA TYR A 2 -24.08 -33.53 31.27
C TYR A 2 -24.85 -34.82 31.49
N GLU A 3 -26.14 -34.81 31.24
CA GLU A 3 -26.92 -36.03 31.20
C GLU A 3 -26.66 -36.78 29.91
N LYS A 4 -26.14 -38.01 30.00
CA LYS A 4 -25.86 -38.87 28.88
C LYS A 4 -27.13 -39.67 28.59
N TYR A 5 -27.84 -39.34 27.54
CA TYR A 5 -29.00 -40.13 27.13
C TYR A 5 -28.54 -41.40 26.41
N PRO A 6 -29.02 -42.58 26.81
CA PRO A 6 -28.57 -43.86 26.26
C PRO A 6 -29.13 -44.19 24.88
N SER A 7 -30.04 -43.40 24.33
CA SER A 7 -30.63 -43.59 22.99
C SER A 7 -30.75 -42.27 22.23
N PRO A 8 -30.57 -42.29 20.90
CA PRO A 8 -30.73 -41.10 20.09
C PRO A 8 -32.14 -40.51 20.23
N ILE A 9 -32.21 -39.20 20.35
CA ILE A 9 -33.48 -38.48 20.48
C ILE A 9 -34.22 -38.59 19.14
N LYS A 10 -35.34 -39.32 19.14
CA LYS A 10 -36.22 -39.39 17.97
C LYS A 10 -37.27 -38.29 18.10
N CYS A 11 -37.27 -37.33 17.18
CA CYS A 11 -38.37 -36.38 17.04
C CYS A 11 -39.57 -37.10 16.44
N ASP A 12 -40.62 -37.28 17.23
CA ASP A 12 -41.89 -37.83 16.75
C ASP A 12 -42.72 -36.70 16.15
N PRO A 13 -43.03 -36.72 14.82
CA PRO A 13 -43.83 -35.68 14.17
C PRO A 13 -45.27 -35.61 14.68
N SER A 14 -45.73 -36.61 15.47
CA SER A 14 -47.04 -36.61 16.10
C SER A 14 -47.12 -35.88 17.45
N MET A 15 -45.98 -35.49 18.02
CA MET A 15 -45.98 -34.68 19.24
C MET A 15 -46.45 -33.27 18.98
N VAL A 16 -47.33 -32.78 19.84
CA VAL A 16 -47.83 -31.41 19.80
C VAL A 16 -46.64 -30.43 19.98
N ALA A 17 -46.38 -29.61 19.00
CA ALA A 17 -45.34 -28.60 19.04
C ALA A 17 -45.54 -27.68 20.25
N MET A 18 -44.51 -27.51 21.06
CA MET A 18 -44.55 -26.63 22.23
C MET A 18 -44.60 -25.18 21.73
N SER A 19 -45.63 -24.44 22.08
CA SER A 19 -45.76 -23.03 21.76
C SER A 19 -44.83 -22.23 22.67
N ILE A 20 -43.86 -21.49 22.05
CA ILE A 20 -42.94 -20.65 22.78
C ILE A 20 -43.66 -19.35 23.17
N LYS A 21 -43.60 -19.01 24.46
CA LYS A 21 -44.15 -17.75 25.01
C LYS A 21 -42.99 -16.81 25.39
N GLU A 22 -43.29 -15.53 25.41
CA GLU A 22 -42.34 -14.49 25.82
C GLU A 22 -41.91 -14.73 27.30
N ASN A 23 -40.60 -14.69 27.58
CA ASN A 23 -39.96 -14.96 28.88
C ASN A 23 -40.05 -16.42 29.39
N GLU A 24 -40.36 -17.40 28.57
CA GLU A 24 -40.33 -18.80 28.94
C GLU A 24 -38.93 -19.40 28.68
N PRO A 25 -38.32 -20.10 29.65
CA PRO A 25 -37.02 -20.73 29.44
C PRO A 25 -37.14 -21.90 28.45
N VAL A 26 -36.35 -21.85 27.37
CA VAL A 26 -36.31 -22.91 26.36
C VAL A 26 -35.04 -23.75 26.56
N SER A 27 -35.18 -25.06 26.67
CA SER A 27 -34.08 -26.00 26.76
C SER A 27 -33.72 -26.54 25.37
N PHE A 28 -32.45 -26.42 24.98
CA PHE A 28 -31.95 -27.02 23.76
C PHE A 28 -31.20 -28.31 24.07
N SER A 29 -31.51 -29.39 23.35
CA SER A 29 -30.75 -30.63 23.38
C SER A 29 -30.00 -30.83 22.09
N TYR A 30 -28.81 -31.41 22.15
CA TYR A 30 -27.99 -31.74 20.97
C TYR A 30 -27.38 -33.12 21.16
N GLU A 31 -27.22 -33.85 20.07
CA GLU A 31 -26.53 -35.11 20.00
C GLU A 31 -25.15 -34.92 19.38
N VAL A 32 -24.14 -35.54 19.97
CA VAL A 32 -22.79 -35.55 19.48
C VAL A 32 -22.39 -36.93 19.04
N SER A 33 -22.16 -37.12 17.76
CA SER A 33 -21.61 -38.34 17.19
C SER A 33 -20.16 -38.11 16.76
N PHE A 34 -19.26 -39.03 17.12
CA PHE A 34 -17.89 -39.03 16.71
C PHE A 34 -17.72 -40.00 15.53
N VAL A 35 -17.26 -39.46 14.38
CA VAL A 35 -16.94 -40.25 13.21
C VAL A 35 -15.44 -40.21 13.02
N GLU A 36 -14.81 -41.39 12.90
CA GLU A 36 -13.36 -41.48 12.61
C GLU A 36 -13.09 -40.90 11.23
N SER A 37 -12.05 -40.08 11.12
CA SER A 37 -11.65 -39.40 9.89
C SER A 37 -10.19 -39.72 9.56
N ASP A 38 -9.93 -40.11 8.33
CA ASP A 38 -8.58 -40.34 7.81
C ASP A 38 -7.71 -39.10 7.71
N ILE A 39 -8.31 -37.89 7.91
CA ILE A 39 -7.62 -36.64 7.80
C ILE A 39 -6.81 -36.36 9.06
N LYS A 40 -5.49 -36.35 8.94
CA LYS A 40 -4.58 -36.05 10.04
C LYS A 40 -4.81 -34.62 10.55
N TRP A 41 -4.74 -34.42 11.88
CA TRP A 41 -4.94 -33.10 12.51
C TRP A 41 -4.17 -31.93 11.86
N PRO A 42 -2.87 -32.09 11.53
CA PRO A 42 -2.11 -31.02 10.85
C PRO A 42 -2.64 -30.68 9.45
N SER A 43 -3.24 -31.65 8.75
CA SER A 43 -3.77 -31.50 7.37
C SER A 43 -5.27 -31.16 7.33
N ARG A 44 -5.91 -30.96 8.48
CA ARG A 44 -7.34 -30.72 8.57
C ARG A 44 -7.78 -29.46 7.84
N TRP A 45 -6.93 -28.44 7.87
CA TRP A 45 -7.16 -27.19 7.19
C TRP A 45 -7.20 -27.34 5.65
N ASP A 46 -6.34 -28.17 5.09
CA ASP A 46 -6.30 -28.44 3.65
C ASP A 46 -7.60 -29.13 3.18
N ALA A 47 -8.25 -29.90 4.04
CA ALA A 47 -9.54 -30.50 3.76
C ALA A 47 -10.67 -29.44 3.67
N TYR A 48 -10.64 -28.42 4.52
CA TYR A 48 -11.59 -27.31 4.44
C TYR A 48 -11.39 -26.46 3.17
N LEU A 49 -10.17 -26.32 2.69
CA LEU A 49 -9.86 -25.61 1.44
C LEU A 49 -10.35 -26.36 0.20
N LYS A 50 -10.57 -27.69 0.29
CA LYS A 50 -11.10 -28.52 -0.80
C LYS A 50 -12.63 -28.52 -0.90
N MET A 51 -13.34 -27.79 -0.04
CA MET A 51 -14.79 -27.69 -0.11
C MET A 51 -15.27 -27.10 -1.44
N GLU A 52 -16.34 -27.69 -1.98
CA GLU A 52 -17.01 -27.22 -3.18
C GLU A 52 -17.51 -25.78 -2.98
N GLY A 53 -17.07 -24.85 -3.79
CA GLY A 53 -17.37 -23.41 -3.69
C GLY A 53 -16.11 -22.55 -3.49
N ALA A 54 -14.98 -23.11 -3.09
CA ALA A 54 -13.67 -22.45 -3.06
C ALA A 54 -12.95 -22.47 -4.42
N LYS A 55 -13.65 -22.82 -5.52
CA LYS A 55 -13.04 -22.84 -6.86
C LYS A 55 -12.68 -21.41 -7.27
N VAL A 56 -11.39 -21.13 -7.22
CA VAL A 56 -10.84 -19.90 -7.78
C VAL A 56 -11.10 -19.93 -9.29
N HIS A 57 -11.68 -18.87 -9.82
CA HIS A 57 -11.88 -18.73 -11.26
C HIS A 57 -10.55 -18.41 -11.96
N TRP A 58 -9.63 -19.39 -12.02
CA TRP A 58 -8.29 -19.25 -12.56
C TRP A 58 -8.25 -18.63 -13.94
N PHE A 59 -9.21 -18.97 -14.80
CA PHE A 59 -9.29 -18.40 -16.16
C PHE A 59 -9.57 -16.90 -16.15
N SER A 60 -10.45 -16.43 -15.26
CA SER A 60 -10.75 -15.01 -15.12
C SER A 60 -9.53 -14.24 -14.59
N ILE A 61 -8.86 -14.79 -13.60
CA ILE A 61 -7.66 -14.22 -12.98
C ILE A 61 -6.52 -14.15 -14.01
N LEU A 62 -6.22 -15.26 -14.70
CA LEU A 62 -5.16 -15.31 -15.72
C LEU A 62 -5.44 -14.37 -16.89
N ASN A 63 -6.69 -14.30 -17.35
CA ASN A 63 -7.07 -13.39 -18.41
C ASN A 63 -6.89 -11.93 -18.00
N SER A 64 -7.30 -11.56 -16.78
CA SER A 64 -7.11 -10.22 -16.25
C SER A 64 -5.62 -9.89 -16.11
N LEU A 65 -4.82 -10.81 -15.58
CA LEU A 65 -3.37 -10.67 -15.44
C LEU A 65 -2.69 -10.45 -16.81
N MET A 66 -3.06 -11.24 -17.82
CA MET A 66 -2.54 -11.08 -19.19
C MET A 66 -2.87 -9.72 -19.77
N VAL A 67 -4.12 -9.27 -19.63
CA VAL A 67 -4.56 -7.96 -20.15
C VAL A 67 -3.77 -6.83 -19.47
N ILE A 68 -3.64 -6.86 -18.14
CA ILE A 68 -2.91 -5.84 -17.38
C ILE A 68 -1.43 -5.82 -17.78
N THR A 69 -0.78 -6.99 -17.84
CA THR A 69 0.65 -7.09 -18.23
C THR A 69 0.87 -6.59 -19.65
N PHE A 70 -0.04 -6.90 -20.57
CA PHE A 70 0.02 -6.43 -21.94
C PHE A 70 -0.15 -4.91 -22.04
N LEU A 71 -1.12 -4.34 -21.32
CA LEU A 71 -1.33 -2.89 -21.28
C LEU A 71 -0.14 -2.15 -20.65
N ALA A 72 0.40 -2.65 -19.54
CA ALA A 72 1.61 -2.11 -18.93
C ALA A 72 2.79 -2.15 -19.91
N GLY A 73 3.01 -3.27 -20.58
CA GLY A 73 4.04 -3.39 -21.60
C GLY A 73 3.89 -2.40 -22.76
N ILE A 74 2.66 -2.17 -23.24
CA ILE A 74 2.39 -1.16 -24.27
C ILE A 74 2.73 0.25 -23.78
N VAL A 75 2.26 0.63 -22.59
CA VAL A 75 2.53 1.94 -22.00
C VAL A 75 4.04 2.15 -21.84
N PHE A 76 4.74 1.15 -21.31
CA PHE A 76 6.19 1.18 -21.17
C PHE A 76 6.92 1.40 -22.50
N VAL A 77 6.57 0.63 -23.55
CA VAL A 77 7.18 0.77 -24.88
C VAL A 77 6.89 2.15 -25.49
N ILE A 78 5.65 2.62 -25.40
CA ILE A 78 5.27 3.95 -25.92
C ILE A 78 6.06 5.03 -25.18
N PHE A 79 6.13 4.97 -23.86
CA PHE A 79 6.85 5.92 -23.04
C PHE A 79 8.35 5.95 -23.39
N LEU A 80 9.02 4.78 -23.40
CA LEU A 80 10.44 4.69 -23.78
C LEU A 80 10.68 5.22 -25.19
N ARG A 81 9.82 4.88 -26.15
CA ARG A 81 9.94 5.34 -27.54
C ARG A 81 9.78 6.85 -27.63
N THR A 82 8.85 7.42 -26.87
CA THR A 82 8.61 8.88 -26.85
C THR A 82 9.81 9.61 -26.26
N VAL A 83 10.26 9.18 -25.08
CA VAL A 83 11.42 9.78 -24.41
C VAL A 83 12.69 9.64 -25.27
N LYS A 84 12.95 8.47 -25.83
CA LYS A 84 14.11 8.25 -26.70
C LYS A 84 14.05 9.12 -27.96
N ARG A 85 12.88 9.24 -28.59
CA ARG A 85 12.69 10.09 -29.77
C ARG A 85 12.94 11.57 -29.45
N ASP A 86 12.44 12.03 -28.30
CA ASP A 86 12.65 13.41 -27.87
C ASP A 86 14.13 13.69 -27.57
N LEU A 87 14.82 12.78 -26.88
CA LEU A 87 16.26 12.88 -26.63
C LEU A 87 17.04 12.92 -27.95
N THR A 88 16.77 12.02 -28.91
CA THR A 88 17.47 11.97 -30.20
C THR A 88 17.21 13.26 -31.01
N ARG A 89 15.96 13.73 -31.02
CA ARG A 89 15.63 14.99 -31.71
C ARG A 89 16.38 16.19 -31.13
N TYR A 90 16.57 16.21 -29.81
CA TYR A 90 17.34 17.28 -29.17
C TYR A 90 18.85 17.16 -29.45
N GLU A 91 19.40 15.95 -29.54
CA GLU A 91 20.81 15.76 -29.96
C GLU A 91 21.04 16.18 -31.40
N GLU A 92 20.09 16.00 -32.30
CA GLU A 92 20.14 16.49 -33.68
C GLU A 92 20.03 18.00 -33.74
N LEU A 93 19.11 18.61 -33.00
CA LEU A 93 18.95 20.06 -32.91
C LEU A 93 20.18 20.75 -32.28
N ASP A 94 20.79 20.13 -31.24
CA ASP A 94 22.03 20.69 -30.66
C ASP A 94 23.21 20.70 -31.64
N LYS A 95 23.27 19.75 -32.58
CA LYS A 95 24.27 19.76 -33.66
C LYS A 95 24.04 20.86 -34.71
N GLU A 96 22.78 21.18 -34.99
CA GLU A 96 22.40 22.25 -35.91
C GLU A 96 22.36 23.62 -35.24
N ALA A 97 22.01 23.72 -33.94
CA ALA A 97 21.86 24.94 -33.16
C ALA A 97 23.17 25.55 -32.68
N GLN A 98 24.30 24.83 -32.73
CA GLN A 98 25.64 25.47 -32.63
C GLN A 98 25.89 26.51 -33.72
N ALA A 99 25.05 26.54 -34.77
CA ALA A 99 25.09 27.56 -35.82
C ALA A 99 24.13 28.76 -35.61
N GLN A 100 23.10 28.64 -34.71
CA GLN A 100 22.12 29.67 -34.42
C GLN A 100 21.74 29.71 -32.94
N MET A 101 22.53 30.36 -32.15
CA MET A 101 22.56 30.36 -30.69
C MET A 101 21.39 31.05 -29.96
N ASN A 102 20.21 31.20 -30.52
CA ASN A 102 19.10 31.90 -29.83
C ASN A 102 17.68 31.41 -30.07
N GLU A 103 17.41 30.32 -30.75
CA GLU A 103 16.02 29.90 -30.96
C GLU A 103 15.69 28.53 -30.35
N GLU A 104 14.85 28.62 -29.30
CA GLU A 104 13.88 27.61 -28.84
C GLU A 104 14.41 26.40 -28.05
N LEU A 105 14.92 26.66 -26.87
CA LEU A 105 14.77 25.73 -25.79
C LEU A 105 13.26 25.58 -25.52
N SER A 106 12.62 24.47 -25.86
CA SER A 106 11.20 24.24 -25.63
C SER A 106 10.96 23.06 -24.71
N GLY A 107 9.89 23.13 -23.93
CA GLY A 107 9.42 22.04 -23.10
C GLY A 107 10.27 21.77 -21.85
N TRP A 108 10.55 20.50 -21.54
CA TRP A 108 11.19 20.08 -20.29
C TRP A 108 12.63 20.62 -20.07
N LYS A 109 13.36 20.99 -21.12
CA LYS A 109 14.68 21.60 -20.99
C LYS A 109 14.62 22.99 -20.33
N LEU A 110 13.53 23.72 -20.48
CA LEU A 110 13.37 25.05 -19.89
C LEU A 110 13.33 25.04 -18.36
N VAL A 111 13.03 23.89 -17.74
CA VAL A 111 12.96 23.77 -16.28
C VAL A 111 14.24 23.23 -15.64
N VAL A 112 15.31 23.07 -16.42
CA VAL A 112 16.63 22.56 -15.98
C VAL A 112 17.09 23.18 -14.67
N ALA A 113 17.03 24.52 -14.57
CA ALA A 113 17.53 25.24 -13.40
C ALA A 113 16.60 25.19 -12.17
N ASP A 114 15.40 24.61 -12.29
CA ASP A 114 14.39 24.59 -11.21
C ASP A 114 13.90 23.18 -10.85
N VAL A 115 14.21 22.19 -11.67
CA VAL A 115 13.71 20.81 -11.53
C VAL A 115 14.10 20.16 -10.21
N PHE A 116 15.26 20.48 -9.63
CA PHE A 116 15.74 19.98 -8.34
C PHE A 116 15.53 20.96 -7.18
N ARG A 117 14.71 21.99 -7.39
CA ARG A 117 14.35 22.90 -6.30
C ARG A 117 13.59 22.16 -5.21
N ALA A 118 13.97 22.37 -3.95
CA ALA A 118 13.35 21.73 -2.81
C ALA A 118 11.82 21.95 -2.81
N PRO A 119 11.03 20.88 -2.58
CA PRO A 119 9.57 20.97 -2.53
C PRO A 119 9.08 21.71 -1.28
N SER A 120 7.81 22.08 -1.25
CA SER A 120 7.15 22.50 -0.01
C SER A 120 7.13 21.32 0.98
N ASN A 121 7.42 21.58 2.26
CA ASN A 121 7.45 20.57 3.33
C ASN A 121 8.33 19.33 3.01
N PRO A 122 9.60 19.50 2.69
CA PRO A 122 10.47 18.41 2.27
C PRO A 122 10.64 17.32 3.34
N ALA A 123 10.60 17.70 4.63
CA ALA A 123 10.66 16.75 5.73
C ALA A 123 9.49 15.76 5.71
N LEU A 124 8.27 16.24 5.47
CA LEU A 124 7.08 15.40 5.39
C LEU A 124 7.16 14.44 4.20
N LEU A 125 7.63 14.91 3.05
CA LEU A 125 7.81 14.05 1.88
C LEU A 125 8.80 12.93 2.17
N CYS A 126 9.97 13.24 2.75
CA CYS A 126 10.98 12.23 3.13
C CYS A 126 10.42 11.21 4.13
N VAL A 127 9.62 11.66 5.10
CA VAL A 127 8.97 10.78 6.08
C VAL A 127 7.97 9.85 5.40
N MET A 128 7.09 10.38 4.57
CA MET A 128 6.08 9.57 3.86
C MET A 128 6.72 8.56 2.90
N VAL A 129 7.82 8.93 2.24
CA VAL A 129 8.58 8.01 1.36
C VAL A 129 9.27 6.92 2.18
N GLY A 130 9.88 7.26 3.33
CA GLY A 130 10.49 6.28 4.22
C GLY A 130 9.49 5.26 4.75
N ASP A 131 8.36 5.72 5.29
CA ASP A 131 7.28 4.85 5.78
C ASP A 131 6.69 4.00 4.65
N GLY A 132 6.51 4.59 3.47
CA GLY A 132 6.02 3.87 2.30
C GLY A 132 6.93 2.72 1.89
N MET A 133 8.25 2.92 1.92
CA MET A 133 9.23 1.86 1.65
C MET A 133 9.24 0.78 2.73
N GLN A 134 9.04 1.13 3.99
CA GLN A 134 8.89 0.16 5.08
C GLN A 134 7.67 -0.73 4.87
N ILE A 135 6.51 -0.12 4.58
CA ILE A 135 5.25 -0.84 4.36
C ILE A 135 5.34 -1.73 3.12
N LEU A 136 5.89 -1.22 2.03
CA LEU A 136 6.09 -1.99 0.79
C LEU A 136 7.01 -3.19 1.03
N GLY A 137 8.14 -2.97 1.67
CA GLY A 137 9.08 -4.04 2.01
C GLY A 137 8.45 -5.10 2.90
N MET A 138 7.71 -4.69 3.94
CA MET A 138 6.94 -5.59 4.79
C MET A 138 5.94 -6.42 3.97
N ALA A 139 5.18 -5.78 3.08
CA ALA A 139 4.19 -6.48 2.25
C ALA A 139 4.86 -7.51 1.33
N ILE A 140 5.94 -7.14 0.63
CA ILE A 140 6.66 -8.06 -0.27
C ILE A 140 7.21 -9.25 0.51
N VAL A 141 7.91 -9.03 1.63
CA VAL A 141 8.53 -10.10 2.41
C VAL A 141 7.45 -11.00 3.02
N THR A 142 6.39 -10.44 3.59
CA THR A 142 5.31 -11.22 4.21
C THR A 142 4.59 -12.10 3.19
N ILE A 143 4.24 -11.53 2.02
CA ILE A 143 3.54 -12.28 0.97
C ILE A 143 4.46 -13.35 0.37
N LEU A 144 5.75 -13.06 0.20
CA LEU A 144 6.74 -14.04 -0.26
C LEU A 144 6.84 -15.22 0.72
N PHE A 145 6.96 -14.97 2.03
CA PHE A 145 7.02 -16.02 3.04
C PHE A 145 5.72 -16.83 3.11
N ALA A 146 4.57 -16.17 2.93
CA ALA A 146 3.28 -16.85 2.85
C ALA A 146 3.17 -17.70 1.57
N ALA A 147 3.64 -17.21 0.43
CA ALA A 147 3.65 -17.94 -0.83
C ALA A 147 4.58 -19.18 -0.80
N LEU A 148 5.71 -19.10 -0.07
CA LEU A 148 6.62 -20.20 0.16
C LEU A 148 6.11 -21.20 1.20
N GLY A 149 4.97 -20.95 1.86
CA GLY A 149 4.36 -21.83 2.84
C GLY A 149 4.91 -21.71 4.26
N PHE A 150 5.83 -20.78 4.54
CA PHE A 150 6.35 -20.54 5.90
C PHE A 150 5.32 -19.93 6.84
N MET A 151 4.32 -19.25 6.30
CA MET A 151 3.21 -18.66 7.03
C MET A 151 1.90 -19.29 6.57
N SER A 152 1.45 -20.33 7.31
CA SER A 152 0.20 -20.98 6.96
C SER A 152 -0.99 -20.15 7.45
N PRO A 153 -2.02 -19.93 6.61
CA PRO A 153 -3.28 -19.33 7.04
C PRO A 153 -4.05 -20.20 8.06
N ALA A 154 -3.65 -21.46 8.21
CA ALA A 154 -4.20 -22.38 9.20
C ALA A 154 -3.90 -21.96 10.64
N SER A 155 -2.75 -21.34 10.90
CA SER A 155 -2.40 -20.85 12.23
C SER A 155 -2.86 -19.41 12.38
N ARG A 156 -3.94 -19.20 13.15
CA ARG A 156 -4.51 -17.89 13.42
C ARG A 156 -3.45 -16.96 14.03
N GLY A 157 -3.26 -15.79 13.42
CA GLY A 157 -2.35 -14.76 13.89
C GLY A 157 -0.90 -14.87 13.39
N THR A 158 -0.45 -15.99 12.81
CA THR A 158 0.94 -16.11 12.32
C THR A 158 1.26 -15.08 11.25
N LEU A 159 0.34 -14.81 10.33
CA LEU A 159 0.51 -13.81 9.30
C LEU A 159 0.67 -12.40 9.90
N ILE A 160 -0.21 -12.03 10.85
CA ILE A 160 -0.19 -10.72 11.51
C ILE A 160 1.10 -10.54 12.34
N THR A 161 1.50 -11.59 13.07
CA THR A 161 2.74 -11.57 13.85
C THR A 161 3.96 -11.43 12.95
N GLY A 162 3.98 -12.13 11.82
CA GLY A 162 5.04 -12.02 10.82
C GLY A 162 5.08 -10.63 10.18
N MET A 163 3.93 -10.06 9.82
CA MET A 163 3.84 -8.69 9.31
C MET A 163 4.43 -7.68 10.31
N LEU A 164 4.05 -7.78 11.59
CA LEU A 164 4.55 -6.90 12.64
C LEU A 164 6.07 -7.05 12.83
N PHE A 165 6.59 -8.27 12.80
CA PHE A 165 8.01 -8.56 12.90
C PHE A 165 8.80 -7.95 11.74
N PHE A 166 8.37 -8.18 10.50
CA PHE A 166 9.02 -7.59 9.32
C PHE A 166 8.89 -6.07 9.28
N TYR A 167 7.74 -5.54 9.70
CA TYR A 167 7.56 -4.10 9.83
C TYR A 167 8.61 -3.48 10.76
N MET A 168 8.85 -4.06 11.94
CA MET A 168 9.84 -3.55 12.88
C MET A 168 11.27 -3.58 12.31
N ILE A 169 11.68 -4.69 11.69
CA ILE A 169 13.04 -4.82 11.12
C ILE A 169 13.24 -3.84 9.95
N LEU A 170 12.26 -3.69 9.09
CA LEU A 170 12.33 -2.80 7.93
C LEU A 170 12.29 -1.31 8.30
N GLY A 171 12.10 -0.96 9.57
CA GLY A 171 12.35 0.38 10.08
C GLY A 171 13.76 0.90 9.76
N ILE A 172 14.76 -0.01 9.67
CA ILE A 172 16.11 0.34 9.22
C ILE A 172 16.09 0.89 7.80
N ALA A 173 15.38 0.24 6.89
CA ALA A 173 15.25 0.71 5.50
C ALA A 173 14.51 2.05 5.41
N ALA A 174 13.45 2.23 6.21
CA ALA A 174 12.69 3.47 6.27
C ALA A 174 13.56 4.66 6.69
N GLY A 175 14.27 4.51 7.80
CA GLY A 175 15.19 5.53 8.31
C GLY A 175 16.30 5.86 7.30
N TYR A 176 16.89 4.83 6.67
CA TYR A 176 17.91 5.01 5.66
C TYR A 176 17.42 5.82 4.45
N VAL A 177 16.29 5.41 3.86
CA VAL A 177 15.74 6.08 2.67
C VAL A 177 15.35 7.51 2.99
N ALA A 178 14.61 7.74 4.07
CA ALA A 178 14.15 9.07 4.45
C ALA A 178 15.29 10.04 4.70
N VAL A 179 16.31 9.63 5.47
CA VAL A 179 17.45 10.50 5.81
C VAL A 179 18.35 10.72 4.60
N ARG A 180 18.57 9.71 3.76
CA ARG A 180 19.36 9.88 2.54
C ARG A 180 18.69 10.86 1.58
N MET A 181 17.35 10.78 1.41
CA MET A 181 16.58 11.73 0.64
C MET A 181 16.62 13.14 1.24
N TRP A 182 16.48 13.26 2.56
CA TRP A 182 16.62 14.53 3.26
C TRP A 182 17.96 15.21 2.96
N ARG A 183 19.06 14.46 3.08
CA ARG A 183 20.40 14.98 2.75
C ARG A 183 20.58 15.34 1.29
N THR A 184 19.92 14.62 0.40
CA THR A 184 19.95 14.94 -1.04
C THR A 184 19.25 16.27 -1.31
N ILE A 185 18.09 16.52 -0.70
CA ILE A 185 17.34 17.78 -0.88
C ILE A 185 18.10 18.96 -0.28
N PHE A 186 18.79 18.80 0.84
CA PHE A 186 19.56 19.86 1.52
C PHE A 186 21.06 19.83 1.22
N VAL A 187 21.46 19.24 0.09
CA VAL A 187 22.83 19.25 -0.46
C VAL A 187 23.88 18.89 0.61
N GLY A 188 23.67 17.77 1.28
CA GLY A 188 24.67 17.19 2.20
C GLY A 188 24.65 17.73 3.62
N ASP A 189 23.69 18.56 4.00
CA ASP A 189 23.60 19.01 5.42
C ASP A 189 23.39 17.80 6.34
N HIS A 190 24.29 17.69 7.33
CA HIS A 190 24.26 16.62 8.32
C HIS A 190 23.33 16.94 9.50
N LYS A 191 22.85 18.18 9.62
CA LYS A 191 21.99 18.59 10.72
C LYS A 191 20.57 18.13 10.49
N GLY A 192 19.91 17.67 11.54
CA GLY A 192 18.47 17.33 11.50
C GLY A 192 18.12 15.89 11.15
N TRP A 193 19.07 15.00 10.83
CA TRP A 193 18.79 13.61 10.50
C TRP A 193 18.06 12.85 11.61
N VAL A 194 18.39 13.13 12.88
CA VAL A 194 17.71 12.54 14.06
C VAL A 194 16.25 12.93 14.09
N SER A 195 15.93 14.21 13.81
CA SER A 195 14.56 14.71 13.78
C SER A 195 13.75 14.03 12.67
N VAL A 196 14.35 13.84 11.49
CA VAL A 196 13.69 13.13 10.38
C VAL A 196 13.47 11.67 10.74
N SER A 197 14.48 10.97 11.24
CA SER A 197 14.37 9.57 11.66
C SER A 197 13.30 9.37 12.74
N TRP A 198 13.23 10.29 13.71
CA TRP A 198 12.21 10.25 14.76
C TRP A 198 10.80 10.45 14.18
N LYS A 199 10.64 11.39 13.24
CA LYS A 199 9.35 11.60 12.56
C LYS A 199 8.93 10.35 11.77
N VAL A 200 9.84 9.67 11.05
CA VAL A 200 9.58 8.40 10.38
C VAL A 200 9.12 7.34 11.37
N ALA A 201 9.86 7.17 12.48
CA ALA A 201 9.52 6.17 13.49
C ALA A 201 8.15 6.39 14.16
N CYS A 202 7.63 7.62 14.13
CA CYS A 202 6.37 7.99 14.80
C CYS A 202 5.20 8.26 13.86
N PHE A 203 5.42 8.56 12.59
CA PHE A 203 4.35 9.04 11.69
C PHE A 203 3.31 7.96 11.42
N PHE A 204 3.65 6.89 10.72
CA PHE A 204 2.68 5.84 10.38
C PHE A 204 2.23 5.04 11.61
N PRO A 205 3.12 4.58 12.52
CA PRO A 205 2.68 3.91 13.74
C PRO A 205 1.79 4.79 14.63
N GLY A 206 2.05 6.10 14.68
CA GLY A 206 1.24 7.06 15.43
C GLY A 206 -0.18 7.18 14.86
N ILE A 207 -0.32 7.25 13.54
CA ILE A 207 -1.62 7.24 12.86
C ILE A 207 -2.35 5.92 13.14
N GLY A 208 -1.64 4.79 13.01
CA GLY A 208 -2.18 3.47 13.31
C GLY A 208 -2.63 3.34 14.76
N PHE A 209 -1.81 3.78 15.70
CA PHE A 209 -2.15 3.79 17.12
C PHE A 209 -3.40 4.64 17.41
N LEU A 210 -3.52 5.81 16.81
CA LEU A 210 -4.69 6.69 16.97
C LEU A 210 -5.97 6.00 16.46
N ILE A 211 -5.95 5.46 15.25
CA ILE A 211 -7.10 4.77 14.65
C ILE A 211 -7.48 3.55 15.48
N LEU A 212 -6.51 2.66 15.77
CA LEU A 212 -6.77 1.43 16.52
C LEU A 212 -7.28 1.70 17.93
N THR A 213 -6.76 2.71 18.62
CA THR A 213 -7.21 3.10 19.95
C THR A 213 -8.65 3.61 19.88
N THR A 214 -8.98 4.48 18.93
CA THR A 214 -10.33 5.00 18.74
C THR A 214 -11.33 3.86 18.47
N LEU A 215 -10.99 2.94 17.58
CA LEU A 215 -11.84 1.78 17.28
C LEU A 215 -11.97 0.83 18.48
N ASN A 216 -10.90 0.66 19.26
CA ASN A 216 -10.94 -0.20 20.43
C ASN A 216 -11.80 0.38 21.56
N PHE A 217 -11.86 1.71 21.73
CA PHE A 217 -12.80 2.35 22.65
C PHE A 217 -14.26 2.08 22.26
N LEU A 218 -14.59 2.05 20.96
CA LEU A 218 -15.91 1.68 20.49
C LEU A 218 -16.23 0.22 20.82
N LEU A 219 -15.25 -0.70 20.68
CA LEU A 219 -15.41 -2.11 21.05
C LEU A 219 -15.59 -2.30 22.55
N TRP A 220 -14.87 -1.56 23.39
CA TRP A 220 -15.06 -1.59 24.84
C TRP A 220 -16.43 -1.07 25.24
N GLY A 221 -16.89 0.03 24.63
CA GLY A 221 -18.21 0.59 24.88
C GLY A 221 -19.36 -0.35 24.49
N SER A 222 -19.15 -1.21 23.50
CA SER A 222 -20.11 -2.23 23.06
C SER A 222 -19.95 -3.59 23.78
N HIS A 223 -19.08 -3.69 24.79
CA HIS A 223 -18.76 -4.92 25.53
C HIS A 223 -18.37 -6.11 24.61
N SER A 224 -17.75 -5.84 23.48
CA SER A 224 -17.35 -6.85 22.51
C SER A 224 -16.14 -7.65 23.00
N THR A 225 -16.19 -8.97 22.81
CA THR A 225 -15.06 -9.89 23.08
C THR A 225 -13.88 -9.69 22.12
N GLY A 226 -14.08 -8.97 21.00
CA GLY A 226 -13.05 -8.61 20.04
C GLY A 226 -12.20 -7.41 20.45
N ALA A 227 -12.48 -6.78 21.61
CA ALA A 227 -11.71 -5.67 22.13
C ALA A 227 -10.29 -6.11 22.51
N ILE A 228 -9.30 -5.33 22.13
CA ILE A 228 -7.89 -5.59 22.47
C ILE A 228 -7.72 -5.34 23.97
N PRO A 229 -7.19 -6.31 24.74
CA PRO A 229 -6.96 -6.14 26.16
C PRO A 229 -5.84 -5.12 26.42
N PHE A 230 -5.93 -4.43 27.55
CA PHE A 230 -4.99 -3.35 27.91
C PHE A 230 -3.54 -3.83 27.96
N SER A 231 -3.29 -5.09 28.40
CA SER A 231 -1.95 -5.68 28.42
C SER A 231 -1.30 -5.74 27.03
N LEU A 232 -2.10 -6.05 26.00
CA LEU A 232 -1.59 -6.10 24.61
C LEU A 232 -1.27 -4.70 24.08
N PHE A 233 -2.03 -3.66 24.47
CA PHE A 233 -1.67 -2.27 24.14
C PHE A 233 -0.33 -1.89 24.73
N VAL A 234 -0.06 -2.24 25.98
CA VAL A 234 1.23 -1.96 26.63
C VAL A 234 2.36 -2.68 25.90
N ILE A 235 2.17 -3.94 25.51
CA ILE A 235 3.17 -4.69 24.73
C ILE A 235 3.42 -4.04 23.37
N LEU A 236 2.40 -3.60 22.65
CA LEU A 236 2.55 -2.94 21.36
C LEU A 236 3.32 -1.61 21.49
N ILE A 237 3.04 -0.82 22.51
CA ILE A 237 3.78 0.42 22.80
C ILE A 237 5.26 0.11 23.12
N LEU A 238 5.53 -0.91 23.94
CA LEU A 238 6.89 -1.33 24.25
C LEU A 238 7.64 -1.79 23.01
N LEU A 239 7.03 -2.60 22.15
CA LEU A 239 7.61 -3.04 20.87
C LEU A 239 7.91 -1.83 19.96
N TRP A 240 7.00 -0.87 19.91
CA TRP A 240 7.20 0.34 19.12
C TRP A 240 8.40 1.14 19.63
N PHE A 241 8.42 1.56 20.91
CA PHE A 241 9.46 2.44 21.44
C PHE A 241 10.78 1.73 21.69
N CYS A 242 10.79 0.46 22.10
CA CYS A 242 12.02 -0.27 22.43
C CYS A 242 12.67 -0.95 21.23
N ILE A 243 11.90 -1.27 20.16
CA ILE A 243 12.44 -1.99 18.99
C ILE A 243 12.33 -1.14 17.73
N SER A 244 11.13 -0.72 17.34
CA SER A 244 10.91 -0.05 16.05
C SER A 244 11.63 1.30 15.97
N VAL A 245 11.51 2.14 16.99
CA VAL A 245 12.16 3.46 17.04
C VAL A 245 13.69 3.35 16.97
N PRO A 246 14.38 2.53 17.80
CA PRO A 246 15.82 2.36 17.71
C PRO A 246 16.29 1.83 16.36
N LEU A 247 15.58 0.87 15.76
CA LEU A 247 15.94 0.34 14.45
C LEU A 247 15.83 1.40 13.36
N THR A 248 14.79 2.24 13.39
CA THR A 248 14.64 3.36 12.46
C THR A 248 15.74 4.42 12.65
N LEU A 249 16.15 4.70 13.89
CA LEU A 249 17.28 5.60 14.18
C LEU A 249 18.62 5.03 13.67
N VAL A 250 18.84 3.72 13.80
CA VAL A 250 20.01 3.04 13.22
C VAL A 250 20.01 3.18 11.71
N GLY A 251 18.86 2.96 11.05
CA GLY A 251 18.70 3.20 9.62
C GLY A 251 19.01 4.63 9.22
N GLY A 252 18.49 5.60 9.97
CA GLY A 252 18.78 7.03 9.80
C GLY A 252 20.26 7.38 9.96
N TYR A 253 20.95 6.75 10.89
CA TYR A 253 22.40 6.91 11.05
C TYR A 253 23.19 6.42 9.83
N PHE A 254 22.82 5.25 9.28
CA PHE A 254 23.42 4.78 8.03
C PHE A 254 23.09 5.69 6.85
N GLY A 255 21.85 6.21 6.76
CA GLY A 255 21.45 7.19 5.77
C GLY A 255 22.22 8.51 5.90
N ALA A 256 22.53 8.93 7.13
CA ALA A 256 23.34 10.13 7.40
C ALA A 256 24.81 9.96 7.01
N LYS A 257 25.36 8.75 7.03
CA LYS A 257 26.73 8.45 6.58
C LYS A 257 26.81 8.20 5.07
N ALA A 258 25.73 7.78 4.43
CA ALA A 258 25.71 7.50 3.00
C ALA A 258 25.97 8.78 2.20
N PRO A 259 26.64 8.71 1.04
CA PRO A 259 26.79 9.86 0.17
C PRO A 259 25.41 10.37 -0.29
N HIS A 260 25.21 11.68 -0.30
CA HIS A 260 24.02 12.27 -0.91
C HIS A 260 24.08 12.09 -2.44
N ILE A 261 22.92 12.11 -3.07
CA ILE A 261 22.84 12.04 -4.53
C ILE A 261 23.12 13.45 -5.08
N GLU A 262 24.17 13.58 -5.86
CA GLU A 262 24.54 14.87 -6.48
C GLU A 262 23.55 15.18 -7.60
N TYR A 263 23.08 16.42 -7.63
CA TYR A 263 22.22 16.87 -8.72
C TYR A 263 23.04 17.19 -9.96
N PRO A 264 22.61 16.73 -11.15
CA PRO A 264 23.36 16.97 -12.39
C PRO A 264 23.36 18.43 -12.82
N VAL A 265 22.46 19.24 -12.27
CA VAL A 265 22.27 20.65 -12.64
C VAL A 265 22.15 21.53 -11.41
N ARG A 266 22.60 22.78 -11.53
CA ARG A 266 22.53 23.76 -10.44
C ARG A 266 21.15 24.43 -10.43
N THR A 267 20.61 24.67 -9.24
CA THR A 267 19.34 25.37 -9.05
C THR A 267 19.54 26.88 -9.08
N ASN A 268 18.73 27.60 -9.84
CA ASN A 268 18.73 29.06 -9.87
C ASN A 268 18.24 29.66 -8.54
N GLN A 269 18.67 30.90 -8.25
CA GLN A 269 18.19 31.60 -7.05
C GLN A 269 16.73 32.01 -7.18
N ILE A 270 16.34 32.54 -8.36
CA ILE A 270 14.97 32.99 -8.65
C ILE A 270 14.20 31.84 -9.31
N PRO A 271 13.04 31.40 -8.75
CA PRO A 271 12.24 30.36 -9.38
C PRO A 271 11.58 30.86 -10.66
N ARG A 272 11.54 30.00 -11.68
CA ARG A 272 10.81 30.28 -12.92
C ARG A 272 9.30 30.28 -12.66
N GLU A 273 8.59 31.22 -13.27
CA GLU A 273 7.13 31.22 -13.28
C GLU A 273 6.59 30.06 -14.10
N ILE A 274 5.58 29.36 -13.54
CA ILE A 274 4.94 28.24 -14.21
C ILE A 274 3.84 28.81 -15.12
N PRO A 275 3.83 28.48 -16.42
CA PRO A 275 2.81 28.98 -17.33
C PRO A 275 1.41 28.45 -16.91
N PRO A 276 0.33 29.23 -17.19
CA PRO A 276 -1.03 28.83 -16.86
C PRO A 276 -1.40 27.56 -17.61
N GLN A 277 -1.84 26.54 -16.86
CA GLN A 277 -2.17 25.24 -17.43
C GLN A 277 -3.66 25.14 -17.77
N LYS A 278 -3.96 24.46 -18.90
CA LYS A 278 -5.33 24.26 -19.39
C LYS A 278 -6.19 23.42 -18.42
N TYR A 279 -5.57 22.44 -17.72
CA TYR A 279 -6.25 21.59 -16.75
C TYR A 279 -5.59 21.69 -15.38
N PRO A 280 -6.37 21.63 -14.30
CA PRO A 280 -5.81 21.64 -12.95
C PRO A 280 -4.99 20.38 -12.70
N SER A 281 -3.77 20.51 -12.19
CA SER A 281 -2.85 19.40 -11.96
C SER A 281 -3.42 18.30 -11.06
N TRP A 282 -4.29 18.67 -10.09
CA TRP A 282 -4.89 17.69 -9.19
C TRP A 282 -5.82 16.69 -9.92
N LEU A 283 -6.48 17.13 -11.01
CA LEU A 283 -7.35 16.25 -11.80
C LEU A 283 -6.52 15.18 -12.53
N LEU A 284 -5.35 15.56 -13.06
CA LEU A 284 -4.43 14.62 -13.70
C LEU A 284 -3.86 13.61 -12.69
N VAL A 285 -3.51 14.09 -11.49
CA VAL A 285 -3.02 13.25 -10.39
C VAL A 285 -4.09 12.23 -9.95
N LEU A 286 -5.35 12.66 -9.81
CA LEU A 286 -6.45 11.74 -9.51
C LEU A 286 -6.67 10.75 -10.66
N GLY A 287 -6.73 11.22 -11.89
CA GLY A 287 -6.89 10.36 -13.07
C GLY A 287 -5.81 9.29 -13.19
N ALA A 288 -4.58 9.61 -12.80
CA ALA A 288 -3.46 8.70 -12.80
C ALA A 288 -3.68 7.44 -11.92
N GLY A 289 -4.35 7.56 -10.79
CA GLY A 289 -4.63 6.45 -9.89
C GLY A 289 -5.62 5.41 -10.41
N THR A 290 -6.34 5.68 -11.50
CA THR A 290 -7.29 4.72 -12.08
C THR A 290 -6.59 3.49 -12.66
N LEU A 291 -5.40 3.64 -13.26
CA LEU A 291 -4.65 2.52 -13.84
C LEU A 291 -4.16 1.54 -12.76
N PRO A 292 -3.43 1.97 -11.70
CA PRO A 292 -3.07 1.08 -10.60
C PRO A 292 -4.29 0.45 -9.90
N PHE A 293 -5.41 1.17 -9.78
CA PHE A 293 -6.65 0.61 -9.25
C PHE A 293 -7.17 -0.55 -10.11
N GLY A 294 -7.13 -0.39 -11.45
CA GLY A 294 -7.52 -1.44 -12.37
C GLY A 294 -6.75 -2.76 -12.17
N THR A 295 -5.47 -2.69 -11.81
CA THR A 295 -4.65 -3.88 -11.51
C THR A 295 -5.10 -4.62 -10.26
N LEU A 296 -5.63 -3.91 -9.27
CA LEU A 296 -6.06 -4.47 -7.99
C LEU A 296 -7.53 -4.86 -7.96
N PHE A 297 -8.34 -4.39 -8.89
CA PHE A 297 -9.81 -4.43 -8.80
C PHE A 297 -10.36 -5.83 -8.51
N ILE A 298 -9.89 -6.84 -9.24
CA ILE A 298 -10.35 -8.22 -9.07
C ILE A 298 -9.85 -8.81 -7.75
N GLU A 299 -8.56 -8.58 -7.45
CA GLU A 299 -7.93 -9.11 -6.25
C GLU A 299 -8.50 -8.48 -4.98
N LEU A 300 -8.86 -7.20 -5.06
CA LEU A 300 -9.46 -6.46 -3.96
C LEU A 300 -10.77 -7.11 -3.48
N PHE A 301 -11.60 -7.64 -4.40
CA PHE A 301 -12.80 -8.39 -4.04
C PHE A 301 -12.46 -9.65 -3.22
N PHE A 302 -11.45 -10.42 -3.63
CA PHE A 302 -11.02 -11.62 -2.90
C PHE A 302 -10.41 -11.29 -1.54
N ILE A 303 -9.59 -10.24 -1.48
CA ILE A 303 -9.00 -9.76 -0.22
C ILE A 303 -10.10 -9.30 0.74
N MET A 304 -11.05 -8.50 0.30
CA MET A 304 -12.16 -8.03 1.12
C MET A 304 -13.06 -9.17 1.60
N SER A 305 -13.36 -10.13 0.73
CA SER A 305 -14.12 -11.33 1.09
C SER A 305 -13.38 -12.18 2.14
N SER A 306 -12.06 -12.29 2.02
CA SER A 306 -11.24 -13.01 3.00
C SER A 306 -11.22 -12.33 4.36
N LEU A 307 -11.03 -11.01 4.38
CA LEU A 307 -10.95 -10.24 5.63
C LEU A 307 -12.29 -10.18 6.38
N TRP A 308 -13.39 -9.97 5.66
CA TRP A 308 -14.68 -9.62 6.28
C TRP A 308 -15.72 -10.73 6.28
N MET A 309 -15.64 -11.67 5.34
CA MET A 309 -16.55 -12.84 5.29
C MET A 309 -15.92 -14.10 5.89
N GLY A 310 -14.73 -14.02 6.48
CA GLY A 310 -14.03 -15.16 7.08
C GLY A 310 -13.61 -16.22 6.07
N ARG A 311 -13.55 -15.90 4.80
CA ARG A 311 -13.02 -16.79 3.76
C ARG A 311 -11.51 -16.86 3.88
N VAL A 312 -10.93 -18.01 3.59
CA VAL A 312 -9.48 -18.19 3.66
C VAL A 312 -8.85 -17.78 2.34
N TYR A 313 -7.93 -16.83 2.42
CA TYR A 313 -7.08 -16.49 1.29
C TYR A 313 -5.86 -17.41 1.27
N TYR A 314 -5.68 -18.17 0.20
CA TYR A 314 -4.59 -19.15 0.06
C TYR A 314 -3.75 -18.96 -1.22
N VAL A 315 -4.09 -18.00 -2.07
CA VAL A 315 -3.41 -17.78 -3.36
C VAL A 315 -2.32 -16.70 -3.22
N PHE A 316 -1.46 -16.84 -2.21
CA PHE A 316 -0.41 -15.85 -1.93
C PHE A 316 0.60 -15.67 -3.07
N GLY A 317 0.88 -16.73 -3.84
CA GLY A 317 1.74 -16.63 -5.01
C GLY A 317 1.15 -15.71 -6.09
N PHE A 318 -0.17 -15.76 -6.29
CA PHE A 318 -0.86 -14.85 -7.20
C PHE A 318 -0.87 -13.41 -6.64
N LEU A 319 -1.12 -13.23 -5.35
CA LEU A 319 -1.06 -11.93 -4.69
C LEU A 319 0.33 -11.27 -4.84
N LEU A 320 1.40 -12.06 -4.79
CA LEU A 320 2.76 -11.57 -5.02
C LEU A 320 2.93 -11.03 -6.44
N ILE A 321 2.41 -11.74 -7.45
CA ILE A 321 2.48 -11.30 -8.84
C ILE A 321 1.67 -10.00 -9.02
N VAL A 322 0.48 -9.92 -8.46
CA VAL A 322 -0.36 -8.70 -8.50
C VAL A 322 0.34 -7.52 -7.82
N LEU A 323 1.01 -7.76 -6.69
CA LEU A 323 1.79 -6.72 -6.01
C LEU A 323 2.95 -6.22 -6.87
N ILE A 324 3.69 -7.12 -7.53
CA ILE A 324 4.77 -6.74 -8.44
C ILE A 324 4.23 -5.91 -9.61
N LEU A 325 3.13 -6.34 -10.22
CA LEU A 325 2.48 -5.58 -11.29
C LEU A 325 2.00 -4.21 -10.82
N LEU A 326 1.42 -4.13 -9.61
CA LEU A 326 1.03 -2.86 -9.02
C LEU A 326 2.22 -1.91 -8.90
N VAL A 327 3.37 -2.40 -8.42
CA VAL A 327 4.60 -1.60 -8.31
C VAL A 327 5.05 -1.09 -9.67
N VAL A 328 5.04 -1.95 -10.69
CA VAL A 328 5.41 -1.56 -12.07
C VAL A 328 4.46 -0.50 -12.61
N VAL A 329 3.15 -0.71 -12.54
CA VAL A 329 2.15 0.26 -13.04
C VAL A 329 2.19 1.58 -12.27
N CYS A 330 2.39 1.55 -10.95
CA CYS A 330 2.59 2.76 -10.14
C CYS A 330 3.82 3.56 -10.59
N ALA A 331 4.93 2.87 -10.87
CA ALA A 331 6.13 3.50 -11.39
C ALA A 331 5.88 4.14 -12.76
N GLU A 332 5.29 3.40 -13.71
CA GLU A 332 4.98 3.89 -15.06
C GLU A 332 4.09 5.12 -15.05
N VAL A 333 2.98 5.07 -14.32
CA VAL A 333 2.01 6.17 -14.24
C VAL A 333 2.65 7.42 -13.67
N SER A 334 3.45 7.28 -12.62
CA SER A 334 4.15 8.41 -12.01
C SER A 334 5.22 9.00 -12.93
N LEU A 335 5.97 8.15 -13.65
CA LEU A 335 6.95 8.57 -14.66
C LEU A 335 6.29 9.36 -15.79
N VAL A 336 5.22 8.82 -16.36
CA VAL A 336 4.47 9.48 -17.46
C VAL A 336 3.95 10.83 -17.00
N LEU A 337 3.31 10.90 -15.83
CA LEU A 337 2.76 12.15 -15.34
C LEU A 337 3.87 13.18 -15.03
N THR A 338 4.98 12.75 -14.43
CA THR A 338 6.13 13.62 -14.17
C THR A 338 6.71 14.17 -15.47
N TYR A 339 6.88 13.32 -16.49
CA TYR A 339 7.35 13.75 -17.80
C TYR A 339 6.40 14.77 -18.45
N MET A 340 5.09 14.51 -18.41
CA MET A 340 4.08 15.46 -18.91
C MET A 340 4.16 16.82 -18.20
N HIS A 341 4.34 16.83 -16.87
CA HIS A 341 4.49 18.08 -16.12
C HIS A 341 5.76 18.86 -16.52
N LEU A 342 6.88 18.16 -16.72
CA LEU A 342 8.11 18.79 -17.17
C LEU A 342 7.97 19.37 -18.59
N CYS A 343 7.26 18.67 -19.50
CA CYS A 343 7.00 19.15 -20.85
C CYS A 343 6.13 20.42 -20.90
N VAL A 344 5.27 20.65 -19.90
CA VAL A 344 4.47 21.89 -19.76
C VAL A 344 5.13 22.92 -18.84
N GLU A 345 6.44 22.81 -18.63
CA GLU A 345 7.28 23.72 -17.83
C GLU A 345 6.91 23.78 -16.34
N ASP A 346 6.25 22.75 -15.81
CA ASP A 346 5.88 22.67 -14.40
C ASP A 346 6.95 21.89 -13.62
N TRP A 347 7.87 22.62 -12.98
CA TRP A 347 8.97 22.07 -12.19
C TRP A 347 8.56 21.52 -10.81
N LYS A 348 7.29 21.74 -10.36
CA LYS A 348 6.78 21.28 -9.06
C LYS A 348 6.30 19.83 -9.13
N TRP A 349 7.15 18.90 -9.54
CA TRP A 349 6.79 17.50 -9.75
C TRP A 349 6.82 16.63 -8.48
N TRP A 350 7.57 17.00 -7.45
CA TRP A 350 7.83 16.18 -6.25
C TRP A 350 6.58 15.57 -5.60
N TRP A 351 5.66 16.39 -5.14
CA TRP A 351 4.41 15.94 -4.56
C TRP A 351 3.45 15.32 -5.58
N LYS A 352 3.48 15.80 -6.79
CA LYS A 352 2.64 15.29 -7.85
C LYS A 352 3.01 13.85 -8.21
N SER A 353 4.29 13.51 -8.27
CA SER A 353 4.76 12.15 -8.50
C SER A 353 4.39 11.20 -7.36
N PHE A 354 4.44 11.65 -6.11
CA PHE A 354 4.00 10.87 -4.97
C PHE A 354 2.50 10.57 -5.04
N PHE A 355 1.68 11.59 -5.24
CA PHE A 355 0.24 11.43 -5.28
C PHE A 355 -0.29 10.84 -6.60
N ALA A 356 0.46 10.87 -7.69
CA ALA A 356 0.07 10.21 -8.94
C ALA A 356 -0.20 8.71 -8.73
N SER A 357 0.70 8.03 -8.04
CA SER A 357 0.52 6.62 -7.67
C SER A 357 -0.27 6.47 -6.37
N GLY A 358 -0.06 7.37 -5.39
CA GLY A 358 -0.75 7.33 -4.11
C GLY A 358 -2.28 7.55 -4.21
N SER A 359 -2.77 8.19 -5.28
CA SER A 359 -4.21 8.42 -5.50
C SER A 359 -5.02 7.13 -5.71
N VAL A 360 -4.37 6.00 -6.00
CA VAL A 360 -5.02 4.67 -6.02
C VAL A 360 -5.76 4.38 -4.72
N ALA A 361 -5.25 4.89 -3.61
CA ALA A 361 -5.86 4.75 -2.28
C ALA A 361 -7.29 5.30 -2.21
N ILE A 362 -7.57 6.40 -2.90
CA ILE A 362 -8.90 6.99 -2.96
C ILE A 362 -9.89 6.03 -3.63
N TYR A 363 -9.51 5.41 -4.73
CA TYR A 363 -10.35 4.45 -5.44
C TYR A 363 -10.58 3.18 -4.64
N ILE A 364 -9.55 2.70 -3.92
CA ILE A 364 -9.68 1.55 -3.01
C ILE A 364 -10.63 1.89 -1.85
N PHE A 365 -10.57 3.10 -1.31
CA PHE A 365 -11.50 3.53 -0.25
C PHE A 365 -12.94 3.61 -0.77
N LEU A 366 -13.16 4.20 -1.94
CA LEU A 366 -14.47 4.24 -2.58
C LEU A 366 -15.02 2.84 -2.86
N TYR A 367 -14.17 1.93 -3.33
CA TYR A 367 -14.53 0.52 -3.50
C TYR A 367 -14.89 -0.14 -2.16
N SER A 368 -14.15 0.13 -1.10
CA SER A 368 -14.45 -0.37 0.26
C SER A 368 -15.81 0.12 0.76
N VAL A 369 -16.15 1.39 0.52
CA VAL A 369 -17.48 1.93 0.84
C VAL A 369 -18.58 1.24 0.01
N ASN A 370 -18.34 1.03 -1.28
CA ASN A 370 -19.27 0.31 -2.15
C ASN A 370 -19.50 -1.13 -1.64
N TYR A 371 -18.42 -1.84 -1.29
CA TYR A 371 -18.48 -3.20 -0.74
C TYR A 371 -19.28 -3.27 0.58
N LEU A 372 -19.14 -2.25 1.45
CA LEU A 372 -19.96 -2.15 2.67
C LEU A 372 -21.45 -2.05 2.35
N ILE A 373 -21.82 -1.25 1.36
CA ILE A 373 -23.23 -0.97 1.05
C ILE A 373 -23.91 -2.16 0.35
N PHE A 374 -23.21 -2.80 -0.59
CA PHE A 374 -23.82 -3.79 -1.49
C PHE A 374 -23.55 -5.24 -1.10
N ASP A 375 -22.36 -5.55 -0.58
CA ASP A 375 -21.94 -6.92 -0.30
C ASP A 375 -22.08 -7.34 1.17
N LEU A 376 -21.79 -6.41 2.11
CA LEU A 376 -21.83 -6.68 3.55
C LEU A 376 -23.21 -6.41 4.18
N LYS A 377 -24.29 -6.93 3.58
CA LYS A 377 -25.68 -6.76 4.07
C LYS A 377 -25.91 -7.35 5.48
N SER A 378 -25.05 -8.25 5.94
CA SER A 378 -25.12 -8.85 7.27
C SER A 378 -24.53 -7.98 8.38
N LEU A 379 -23.78 -6.91 8.05
CA LEU A 379 -23.25 -5.98 9.03
C LEU A 379 -24.36 -5.04 9.49
N SER A 380 -25.07 -5.40 10.54
CA SER A 380 -26.10 -4.57 11.15
C SER A 380 -25.51 -3.75 12.30
N GLY A 381 -25.68 -2.44 12.24
CA GLY A 381 -25.38 -1.53 13.33
C GLY A 381 -24.26 -0.50 13.02
N PRO A 382 -24.36 0.70 13.64
CA PRO A 382 -23.43 1.81 13.38
C PRO A 382 -22.01 1.50 13.87
N VAL A 383 -21.84 0.71 14.94
CA VAL A 383 -20.53 0.33 15.49
C VAL A 383 -19.78 -0.55 14.50
N SER A 384 -20.43 -1.57 13.93
CA SER A 384 -19.82 -2.48 12.95
C SER A 384 -19.41 -1.76 11.68
N ALA A 385 -20.25 -0.84 11.18
CA ALA A 385 -19.91 -0.01 10.01
C ALA A 385 -18.72 0.93 10.30
N THR A 386 -18.68 1.54 11.48
CA THR A 386 -17.55 2.41 11.89
C THR A 386 -16.25 1.62 12.01
N LEU A 387 -16.28 0.42 12.56
CA LEU A 387 -15.13 -0.47 12.64
C LEU A 387 -14.62 -0.84 11.24
N TYR A 388 -15.52 -1.24 10.35
CA TYR A 388 -15.17 -1.55 8.98
C TYR A 388 -14.49 -0.38 8.28
N LEU A 389 -15.10 0.83 8.34
CA LEU A 389 -14.54 2.03 7.71
C LEU A 389 -13.21 2.44 8.34
N GLY A 390 -13.06 2.32 9.66
CA GLY A 390 -11.82 2.66 10.34
C GLY A 390 -10.66 1.73 9.98
N TYR A 391 -10.87 0.42 9.93
CA TYR A 391 -9.85 -0.52 9.46
C TYR A 391 -9.56 -0.34 7.97
N SER A 392 -10.58 -0.08 7.15
CA SER A 392 -10.39 0.22 5.72
C SER A 392 -9.57 1.49 5.52
N LEU A 393 -9.82 2.53 6.30
CA LEU A 393 -9.04 3.77 6.27
C LEU A 393 -7.57 3.54 6.62
N PHE A 394 -7.28 2.74 7.65
CA PHE A 394 -5.91 2.39 8.02
C PHE A 394 -5.18 1.67 6.87
N MET A 395 -5.83 0.67 6.25
CA MET A 395 -5.27 -0.06 5.10
C MET A 395 -5.03 0.86 3.90
N VAL A 396 -5.96 1.75 3.61
CA VAL A 396 -5.87 2.72 2.50
C VAL A 396 -4.71 3.70 2.70
N ILE A 397 -4.48 4.18 3.93
CA ILE A 397 -3.32 5.03 4.25
C ILE A 397 -2.01 4.26 4.02
N ALA A 398 -1.93 2.99 4.44
CA ALA A 398 -0.77 2.16 4.19
C ALA A 398 -0.49 1.97 2.69
N ILE A 399 -1.52 1.70 1.88
CA ILE A 399 -1.41 1.56 0.43
C ILE A 399 -0.98 2.89 -0.21
N MET A 400 -1.55 4.02 0.23
CA MET A 400 -1.16 5.35 -0.25
C MET A 400 0.33 5.63 -0.04
N LEU A 401 0.85 5.33 1.14
CA LEU A 401 2.26 5.53 1.45
C LEU A 401 3.15 4.61 0.61
N ALA A 402 2.81 3.33 0.51
CA ALA A 402 3.58 2.35 -0.26
C ALA A 402 3.63 2.70 -1.75
N THR A 403 2.47 2.93 -2.37
CA THR A 403 2.39 3.24 -3.81
C THR A 403 2.95 4.62 -4.12
N GLY A 404 2.70 5.61 -3.26
CA GLY A 404 3.26 6.95 -3.39
C GLY A 404 4.79 6.96 -3.30
N ALA A 405 5.39 6.15 -2.41
CA ALA A 405 6.84 6.01 -2.32
C ALA A 405 7.43 5.41 -3.61
N VAL A 406 6.78 4.39 -4.19
CA VAL A 406 7.19 3.81 -5.48
C VAL A 406 7.15 4.87 -6.58
N GLY A 407 6.03 5.58 -6.72
CA GLY A 407 5.87 6.60 -7.75
C GLY A 407 6.89 7.73 -7.62
N PHE A 408 7.11 8.19 -6.40
CA PHE A 408 8.10 9.24 -6.13
C PHE A 408 9.53 8.80 -6.44
N LEU A 409 9.97 7.66 -5.93
CA LEU A 409 11.36 7.19 -6.12
C LEU A 409 11.66 6.86 -7.57
N SER A 410 10.73 6.26 -8.29
CA SER A 410 10.89 6.00 -9.72
C SER A 410 10.97 7.31 -10.52
N SER A 411 10.11 8.28 -10.23
CA SER A 411 10.15 9.60 -10.87
C SER A 411 11.43 10.37 -10.53
N PHE A 412 11.89 10.31 -9.28
CA PHE A 412 13.15 10.93 -8.88
C PHE A 412 14.33 10.36 -9.66
N TRP A 413 14.42 9.03 -9.77
CA TRP A 413 15.46 8.37 -10.53
C TRP A 413 15.38 8.72 -12.03
N PHE A 414 14.18 8.75 -12.59
CA PHE A 414 13.96 9.15 -13.99
C PHE A 414 14.38 10.59 -14.25
N VAL A 415 13.96 11.56 -13.44
CA VAL A 415 14.32 12.96 -13.59
C VAL A 415 15.84 13.13 -13.47
N HIS A 416 16.45 12.47 -12.49
CA HIS A 416 17.92 12.48 -12.35
C HIS A 416 18.61 11.95 -13.60
N TYR A 417 18.16 10.82 -14.15
CA TYR A 417 18.69 10.22 -15.37
C TYR A 417 18.50 11.14 -16.59
N LEU A 418 17.29 11.71 -16.75
CA LEU A 418 16.95 12.59 -17.86
C LEU A 418 17.89 13.81 -17.94
N PHE A 419 18.09 14.48 -16.79
CA PHE A 419 18.95 15.68 -16.74
C PHE A 419 20.45 15.36 -16.66
N SER A 420 20.85 14.15 -16.26
CA SER A 420 22.24 13.71 -16.38
C SER A 420 22.65 13.39 -17.81
N SER A 421 21.69 12.99 -18.66
CA SER A 421 21.94 12.61 -20.06
C SER A 421 22.07 13.81 -20.97
N VAL A 422 21.68 15.00 -20.52
CA VAL A 422 21.78 16.25 -21.29
C VAL A 422 23.11 16.92 -20.92
N LYS A 423 24.00 17.07 -21.89
CA LYS A 423 25.17 17.94 -21.74
C LYS A 423 24.69 19.40 -21.77
N LEU A 424 24.72 20.01 -20.61
CA LEU A 424 24.48 21.44 -20.43
C LEU A 424 25.89 22.07 -20.31
N ASP A 425 26.44 22.49 -21.42
CA ASP A 425 27.63 23.30 -21.45
C ASP A 425 27.30 24.72 -21.01
#